data_affbaefd662c358b4f611af14204f641
#
_entry.id   affbaefd662c358b4f611af14204f641
#
_cell.length_a   1.000
_cell.length_b   1.000
_cell.length_c   1.000
_cell.angle_alpha   90.00
_cell.angle_beta   90.00
_cell.angle_gamma   90.00
#
_symmetry.space_group_name_H-M   'P 1'
#
loop_
_entity.id
_entity.type
_entity.pdbx_description
1 polymer ?
#
loop_
_entity_poly.entity_id
_entity_poly.type
_entity_poly.pdbx_seq_one_letter_code
_entity_poly.pdbx_strand_id
1 'polypeptide(L)'
;NVKTLDPVIAKGSQYTNLNVTVNSTATLDPTAVYGVAFRITSVDAGYTIAENMKTAIVQILIKNRFDGVYSVTGTALRVVGGSIDAALSGTITPYEASYATSGANSVQHGGSFHWANWTSSGGSSLPGGYEPNVEFDPTTLAVASVSSANGAVSGQTGTSYVQHYDPVTKKMYYEFTWGAGPTARLM
;
A
#
# COMPACT_ATOMS: atom_id res chain seq x y z
N ASN A 1 21.06 -20.15 2.08
CA ASN A 1 22.53 -20.16 2.24
C ASN A 1 22.88 -19.39 3.51
N VAL A 2 23.51 -20.06 4.46
CA VAL A 2 24.10 -19.43 5.64
C VAL A 2 25.42 -18.79 5.20
N LYS A 3 25.56 -17.48 5.36
CA LYS A 3 26.80 -16.76 5.10
C LYS A 3 27.38 -16.29 6.43
N THR A 4 28.64 -16.61 6.69
CA THR A 4 29.35 -16.04 7.81
C THR A 4 29.75 -14.61 7.49
N LEU A 5 29.51 -13.69 8.41
CA LEU A 5 29.83 -12.28 8.30
C LEU A 5 30.71 -11.94 9.53
N ASP A 6 31.80 -11.27 9.31
CA ASP A 6 32.75 -10.87 10.36
C ASP A 6 32.80 -9.35 10.50
N PRO A 7 31.76 -8.73 11.10
CA PRO A 7 31.72 -7.28 11.33
C PRO A 7 32.75 -6.91 12.43
N VAL A 8 33.50 -5.84 12.21
CA VAL A 8 34.49 -5.33 13.16
C VAL A 8 33.97 -4.07 13.81
N ILE A 9 33.95 -4.04 15.14
CA ILE A 9 33.70 -2.81 15.91
C ILE A 9 35.05 -2.12 16.10
N ALA A 10 35.21 -0.93 15.52
CA ALA A 10 36.46 -0.20 15.61
C ALA A 10 36.77 0.22 17.06
N LYS A 11 38.05 0.32 17.41
CA LYS A 11 38.48 0.77 18.74
C LYS A 11 37.87 2.13 19.08
N GLY A 12 37.22 2.21 20.22
CA GLY A 12 36.50 3.41 20.67
C GLY A 12 35.06 3.55 20.16
N SER A 13 34.60 2.63 19.29
CA SER A 13 33.20 2.55 18.89
C SER A 13 32.44 1.53 19.76
N GLN A 14 31.13 1.74 19.91
CA GLN A 14 30.23 0.82 20.61
C GLN A 14 29.38 -0.03 19.64
N TYR A 15 29.43 0.25 18.34
CA TYR A 15 28.63 -0.43 17.32
C TYR A 15 29.34 -0.49 15.97
N THR A 16 28.85 -1.35 15.12
CA THR A 16 29.18 -1.40 13.70
C THR A 16 27.93 -1.71 12.89
N ASN A 17 27.94 -1.34 11.62
CA ASN A 17 26.84 -1.63 10.71
C ASN A 17 27.06 -2.96 9.99
N LEU A 18 26.05 -3.79 9.96
CA LEU A 18 26.00 -4.99 9.16
C LEU A 18 25.23 -4.70 7.86
N ASN A 19 25.94 -4.64 6.74
CA ASN A 19 25.34 -4.43 5.43
C ASN A 19 24.87 -5.77 4.86
N VAL A 20 23.58 -5.86 4.58
CA VAL A 20 22.95 -7.03 3.98
C VAL A 20 22.38 -6.65 2.63
N THR A 21 22.75 -7.38 1.59
CA THR A 21 22.26 -7.17 0.24
C THR A 21 21.29 -8.28 -0.16
N VAL A 22 20.10 -7.92 -0.59
CA VAL A 22 19.17 -8.84 -1.24
C VAL A 22 19.49 -8.82 -2.74
N ASN A 23 20.01 -9.91 -3.27
CA ASN A 23 20.50 -9.97 -4.65
C ASN A 23 19.39 -9.94 -5.69
N SER A 24 18.21 -10.45 -5.36
CA SER A 24 17.05 -10.43 -6.23
C SER A 24 15.76 -10.53 -5.42
N THR A 25 14.77 -9.73 -5.78
CA THR A 25 13.41 -9.81 -5.24
C THR A 25 12.43 -10.46 -6.23
N ALA A 26 12.90 -10.84 -7.42
CA ALA A 26 12.05 -11.29 -8.53
C ALA A 26 11.24 -12.57 -8.23
N THR A 27 11.70 -13.39 -7.29
CA THR A 27 11.03 -14.64 -6.90
C THR A 27 10.33 -14.55 -5.55
N LEU A 28 10.34 -13.38 -4.93
CA LEU A 28 9.71 -13.17 -3.64
C LEU A 28 8.24 -12.81 -3.83
N ASP A 29 7.38 -13.44 -3.05
CA ASP A 29 5.96 -13.12 -3.01
C ASP A 29 5.76 -11.83 -2.17
N PRO A 30 5.23 -10.74 -2.74
CA PRO A 30 5.01 -9.49 -2.02
C PRO A 30 3.96 -9.59 -0.91
N THR A 31 3.14 -10.64 -0.90
CA THR A 31 2.15 -10.89 0.15
C THR A 31 2.71 -11.71 1.31
N ALA A 32 3.88 -12.31 1.15
CA ALA A 32 4.52 -13.13 2.17
C ALA A 32 5.35 -12.29 3.14
N VAL A 33 5.44 -12.78 4.36
CA VAL A 33 6.30 -12.20 5.39
C VAL A 33 7.63 -12.94 5.40
N TYR A 34 8.70 -12.22 5.15
CA TYR A 34 10.06 -12.77 5.18
C TYR A 34 10.78 -12.31 6.44
N GLY A 35 11.58 -13.21 7.01
CA GLY A 35 12.44 -12.92 8.14
C GLY A 35 13.86 -13.39 7.90
N VAL A 36 14.84 -12.57 8.27
CA VAL A 36 16.24 -12.96 8.29
C VAL A 36 16.71 -12.95 9.74
N ALA A 37 17.21 -14.09 10.19
CA ALA A 37 17.78 -14.23 11.53
C ALA A 37 19.31 -14.04 11.47
N PHE A 38 19.81 -13.15 12.31
CA PHE A 38 21.24 -12.94 12.55
C PHE A 38 21.60 -13.48 13.92
N ARG A 39 22.64 -14.28 14.00
CA ARG A 39 23.10 -14.83 15.26
C ARG A 39 24.59 -14.58 15.42
N ILE A 40 24.98 -14.02 16.56
CA ILE A 40 26.37 -13.94 16.97
C ILE A 40 26.82 -15.34 17.40
N THR A 41 27.80 -15.90 16.73
CA THR A 41 28.29 -17.24 17.00
C THR A 41 29.63 -17.24 17.77
N SER A 42 30.46 -16.21 17.57
CA SER A 42 31.72 -16.02 18.26
C SER A 42 32.04 -14.54 18.41
N VAL A 43 32.89 -14.25 19.37
CA VAL A 43 33.53 -12.95 19.61
C VAL A 43 34.98 -13.17 19.94
N ASP A 44 35.79 -12.13 19.80
CA ASP A 44 37.21 -12.18 20.15
C ASP A 44 37.45 -12.50 21.63
N ALA A 45 38.67 -12.98 21.92
CA ALA A 45 39.07 -13.31 23.29
C ALA A 45 38.93 -12.09 24.21
N GLY A 46 38.38 -12.32 25.39
CA GLY A 46 38.12 -11.27 26.38
C GLY A 46 36.71 -10.68 26.34
N TYR A 47 35.88 -11.09 25.38
CA TYR A 47 34.48 -10.70 25.31
C TYR A 47 33.54 -11.88 25.52
N THR A 48 32.35 -11.61 26.01
CA THR A 48 31.31 -12.63 26.23
C THR A 48 30.04 -12.26 25.48
N ILE A 49 29.43 -13.23 24.81
CA ILE A 49 28.13 -13.05 24.12
C ILE A 49 27.01 -13.09 25.17
N ALA A 50 26.21 -12.07 25.22
CA ALA A 50 24.99 -12.07 26.03
C ALA A 50 23.97 -13.05 25.41
N GLU A 51 23.64 -14.12 26.11
CA GLU A 51 22.80 -15.22 25.64
C GLU A 51 21.40 -14.77 25.17
N ASN A 52 20.81 -13.80 25.86
CA ASN A 52 19.50 -13.24 25.56
C ASN A 52 19.49 -12.24 24.40
N MET A 53 20.67 -11.81 23.90
CA MET A 53 20.82 -10.80 22.83
C MET A 53 21.61 -11.31 21.62
N LYS A 54 21.96 -12.57 21.59
CA LYS A 54 22.80 -13.13 20.52
C LYS A 54 22.08 -13.34 19.18
N THR A 55 20.75 -13.26 19.17
CA THR A 55 19.95 -13.46 17.95
C THR A 55 19.04 -12.27 17.73
N ALA A 56 19.07 -11.71 16.51
CA ALA A 56 18.14 -10.71 16.03
C ALA A 56 17.40 -11.24 14.81
N ILE A 57 16.12 -10.97 14.72
CA ILE A 57 15.28 -11.28 13.54
C ILE A 57 14.87 -9.96 12.92
N VAL A 58 15.17 -9.79 11.64
CA VAL A 58 14.79 -8.63 10.85
C VAL A 58 13.71 -9.06 9.87
N GLN A 59 12.54 -8.45 9.98
CA GLN A 59 11.46 -8.65 9.03
C GLN A 59 11.72 -7.83 7.76
N ILE A 60 11.53 -8.45 6.60
CA ILE A 60 11.67 -7.82 5.29
C ILE A 60 10.28 -7.77 4.68
N LEU A 61 9.85 -6.58 4.32
CA LEU A 61 8.63 -6.33 3.55
C LEU A 61 9.01 -5.96 2.12
N ILE A 62 8.25 -6.48 1.18
CA ILE A 62 8.47 -6.20 -0.23
C ILE A 62 7.47 -5.13 -0.65
N LYS A 63 7.98 -4.08 -1.28
CA LYS A 63 7.17 -3.00 -1.84
C LYS A 63 7.21 -3.06 -3.35
N ASN A 64 6.06 -2.97 -3.98
CA ASN A 64 5.98 -2.78 -5.42
C ASN A 64 6.14 -1.28 -5.78
N ARG A 65 6.20 -0.98 -7.08
CA ARG A 65 6.41 0.39 -7.58
C ARG A 65 5.27 1.37 -7.26
N PHE A 66 4.12 0.87 -6.88
CA PHE A 66 2.91 1.65 -6.62
C PHE A 66 2.75 1.97 -5.13
N ASP A 67 3.54 1.32 -4.24
CA ASP A 67 3.52 1.55 -2.80
C ASP A 67 3.99 2.96 -2.46
N GLY A 68 3.22 3.68 -1.65
CA GLY A 68 3.58 5.03 -1.26
C GLY A 68 2.46 5.80 -0.55
N VAL A 69 2.77 7.06 -0.27
CA VAL A 69 1.77 8.03 0.21
C VAL A 69 1.39 8.94 -0.94
N TYR A 70 0.11 9.09 -1.18
CA TYR A 70 -0.44 9.84 -2.28
C TYR A 70 -1.37 10.94 -1.78
N SER A 71 -1.33 12.09 -2.42
CA SER A 71 -2.38 13.09 -2.27
C SER A 71 -3.57 12.68 -3.14
N VAL A 72 -4.68 12.37 -2.50
CA VAL A 72 -5.91 11.90 -3.16
C VAL A 72 -6.80 13.08 -3.47
N THR A 73 -7.21 13.17 -4.73
CA THR A 73 -8.16 14.17 -5.24
C THR A 73 -9.14 13.48 -6.18
N GLY A 74 -10.30 14.03 -6.39
CA GLY A 74 -11.26 13.44 -7.32
C GLY A 74 -12.66 14.03 -7.18
N THR A 75 -13.59 13.34 -7.78
CA THR A 75 -15.02 13.67 -7.71
C THR A 75 -15.78 12.42 -7.33
N ALA A 76 -16.76 12.58 -6.50
CA ALA A 76 -17.65 11.52 -6.10
C ALA A 76 -19.07 11.84 -6.55
N LEU A 77 -19.71 10.91 -7.24
CA LEU A 77 -21.08 11.06 -7.74
C LEU A 77 -21.98 10.03 -7.09
N ARG A 78 -23.03 10.49 -6.45
CA ARG A 78 -24.11 9.62 -6.01
C ARG A 78 -25.18 9.54 -7.08
N VAL A 79 -25.49 8.32 -7.49
CA VAL A 79 -26.59 8.07 -8.45
C VAL A 79 -27.75 7.40 -7.72
N VAL A 80 -28.93 7.97 -7.82
CA VAL A 80 -30.19 7.46 -7.24
C VAL A 80 -31.23 7.37 -8.36
N GLY A 81 -31.77 6.18 -8.60
CA GLY A 81 -32.79 5.99 -9.65
C GLY A 81 -32.33 6.40 -11.05
N GLY A 82 -31.01 6.30 -11.34
CA GLY A 82 -30.45 6.68 -12.64
C GLY A 82 -30.09 8.16 -12.78
N SER A 83 -30.35 8.99 -11.76
CA SER A 83 -30.05 10.44 -11.77
C SER A 83 -28.98 10.78 -10.74
N ILE A 84 -28.16 11.79 -11.04
CA ILE A 84 -27.16 12.29 -10.10
C ILE A 84 -27.85 13.05 -8.97
N ASP A 85 -27.59 12.63 -7.74
CA ASP A 85 -27.99 13.36 -6.54
C ASP A 85 -26.96 14.47 -6.26
N ALA A 86 -27.26 15.68 -6.70
CA ALA A 86 -26.35 16.82 -6.58
C ALA A 86 -26.06 17.20 -5.11
N ALA A 87 -26.96 16.89 -4.18
CA ALA A 87 -26.76 17.19 -2.76
C ALA A 87 -25.68 16.30 -2.12
N LEU A 88 -25.45 15.13 -2.69
CA LEU A 88 -24.51 14.14 -2.18
C LEU A 88 -23.39 13.80 -3.19
N SER A 89 -23.22 14.66 -4.17
CA SER A 89 -22.13 14.59 -5.15
C SER A 89 -21.23 15.80 -5.02
N GLY A 90 -19.92 15.63 -5.26
CA GLY A 90 -18.99 16.75 -5.14
C GLY A 90 -17.53 16.36 -5.30
N THR A 91 -16.69 17.37 -5.19
CA THR A 91 -15.23 17.22 -5.25
C THR A 91 -14.68 16.72 -3.91
N ILE A 92 -13.76 15.78 -3.98
CA ILE A 92 -13.03 15.29 -2.81
C ILE A 92 -12.02 16.37 -2.41
N THR A 93 -12.07 16.83 -1.14
CA THR A 93 -11.02 17.70 -0.62
C THR A 93 -9.73 16.92 -0.55
N PRO A 94 -8.60 17.46 -1.04
CA PRO A 94 -7.33 16.78 -1.02
C PRO A 94 -6.97 16.27 0.37
N TYR A 95 -6.56 15.01 0.46
CA TYR A 95 -6.04 14.40 1.68
C TYR A 95 -4.91 13.43 1.33
N GLU A 96 -4.08 13.09 2.30
CA GLU A 96 -3.03 12.07 2.12
C GLU A 96 -3.53 10.70 2.53
N ALA A 97 -3.25 9.71 1.70
CA ALA A 97 -3.51 8.30 1.97
C ALA A 97 -2.29 7.45 1.68
N SER A 98 -2.07 6.43 2.51
CA SER A 98 -1.08 5.40 2.22
C SER A 98 -1.69 4.36 1.28
N TYR A 99 -0.92 3.93 0.29
CA TYR A 99 -1.21 2.77 -0.53
C TYR A 99 -0.14 1.73 -0.29
N ALA A 100 -0.53 0.66 0.37
CA ALA A 100 0.39 -0.42 0.73
C ALA A 100 0.34 -1.55 -0.30
N THR A 101 1.50 -2.14 -0.57
CA THR A 101 1.58 -3.33 -1.44
C THR A 101 0.67 -4.44 -0.94
N SER A 102 -0.24 -4.89 -1.78
CA SER A 102 -1.18 -5.99 -1.54
C SER A 102 -0.96 -7.18 -2.48
N GLY A 103 -0.12 -7.02 -3.49
CA GLY A 103 0.28 -8.04 -4.44
C GLY A 103 1.44 -7.56 -5.31
N ALA A 104 1.86 -8.37 -6.29
CA ALA A 104 2.97 -8.02 -7.17
C ALA A 104 2.72 -6.71 -7.93
N ASN A 105 1.48 -6.49 -8.36
CA ASN A 105 1.07 -5.33 -9.14
C ASN A 105 -0.16 -4.64 -8.56
N SER A 106 -0.44 -4.81 -7.29
CA SER A 106 -1.59 -4.21 -6.63
C SER A 106 -1.20 -3.49 -5.36
N VAL A 107 -1.98 -2.46 -5.04
CA VAL A 107 -1.88 -1.70 -3.80
C VAL A 107 -3.26 -1.50 -3.20
N GLN A 108 -3.31 -1.51 -1.89
CA GLN A 108 -4.51 -1.26 -1.12
C GLN A 108 -4.43 0.10 -0.45
N HIS A 109 -5.50 0.88 -0.59
CA HIS A 109 -5.68 2.13 0.14
C HIS A 109 -5.75 1.85 1.64
N GLY A 110 -4.91 2.49 2.42
CA GLY A 110 -4.91 2.36 3.87
C GLY A 110 -5.90 3.30 4.53
N GLY A 111 -6.79 2.72 5.31
CA GLY A 111 -7.85 3.45 5.99
C GLY A 111 -9.06 3.78 5.12
N SER A 112 -10.05 4.42 5.74
CA SER A 112 -11.30 4.78 5.06
C SER A 112 -11.07 5.84 3.98
N PHE A 113 -11.68 5.66 2.85
CA PHE A 113 -11.70 6.67 1.79
C PHE A 113 -12.46 7.92 2.27
N HIS A 114 -11.83 9.09 2.17
CA HIS A 114 -12.40 10.33 2.65
C HIS A 114 -13.20 11.04 1.56
N TRP A 115 -14.38 11.50 1.93
CA TRP A 115 -15.25 12.31 1.09
C TRP A 115 -15.46 13.67 1.74
N ALA A 116 -14.75 14.65 1.31
CA ALA A 116 -14.61 15.88 2.05
C ALA A 116 -15.82 16.81 2.04
N ASN A 117 -16.61 16.80 0.98
CA ASN A 117 -17.82 17.62 0.91
C ASN A 117 -19.06 16.89 1.43
N TRP A 118 -18.89 15.72 1.99
CA TRP A 118 -20.00 15.01 2.59
C TRP A 118 -20.32 15.58 3.96
N THR A 119 -21.21 16.55 3.97
CA THR A 119 -21.78 17.18 5.17
C THR A 119 -23.03 16.48 5.68
N SER A 120 -23.32 15.26 5.22
CA SER A 120 -24.39 14.51 5.87
C SER A 120 -24.02 14.24 7.33
N SER A 121 -24.96 14.35 8.19
CA SER A 121 -24.96 14.41 9.66
C SER A 121 -24.06 13.42 10.44
N GLY A 122 -23.00 12.95 9.89
CA GLY A 122 -22.12 11.92 10.46
C GLY A 122 -20.65 12.02 10.11
N GLY A 123 -20.18 13.04 9.42
CA GLY A 123 -18.77 13.24 9.17
C GLY A 123 -18.31 13.02 7.72
N SER A 124 -17.08 13.39 7.47
CA SER A 124 -16.39 13.45 6.18
C SER A 124 -15.93 12.10 5.63
N SER A 125 -16.31 10.98 6.20
CA SER A 125 -15.94 9.65 5.75
C SER A 125 -17.11 8.89 5.16
N LEU A 126 -16.82 8.07 4.16
CA LEU A 126 -17.80 7.11 3.67
C LEU A 126 -18.15 6.11 4.77
N PRO A 127 -19.44 5.80 4.97
CA PRO A 127 -19.81 4.76 5.91
C PRO A 127 -19.14 3.43 5.52
N GLY A 128 -18.41 2.82 6.44
CA GLY A 128 -17.96 1.45 6.33
C GLY A 128 -16.66 1.20 5.60
N GLY A 129 -15.56 1.88 5.95
CA GLY A 129 -14.21 1.37 5.70
C GLY A 129 -13.93 0.85 4.30
N TYR A 130 -14.24 1.61 3.26
CA TYR A 130 -13.91 1.21 1.90
C TYR A 130 -12.43 1.45 1.66
N GLU A 131 -11.72 0.36 1.49
CA GLU A 131 -10.30 0.32 1.22
C GLU A 131 -10.12 -0.26 -0.19
N PRO A 132 -10.14 0.57 -1.24
CA PRO A 132 -9.98 0.07 -2.59
C PRO A 132 -8.60 -0.58 -2.74
N ASN A 133 -8.60 -1.75 -3.34
CA ASN A 133 -7.42 -2.45 -3.82
C ASN A 133 -7.36 -2.27 -5.33
N VAL A 134 -6.31 -1.62 -5.80
CA VAL A 134 -6.10 -1.31 -7.23
C VAL A 134 -5.05 -2.22 -7.79
N GLU A 135 -5.40 -2.97 -8.82
CA GLU A 135 -4.48 -3.85 -9.55
C GLU A 135 -4.14 -3.24 -10.91
N PHE A 136 -2.88 -3.30 -11.28
CA PHE A 136 -2.35 -2.76 -12.54
C PHE A 136 -1.83 -3.88 -13.43
N ASP A 137 -2.02 -3.73 -14.73
CA ASP A 137 -1.31 -4.51 -15.72
C ASP A 137 0.20 -4.21 -15.65
N PRO A 138 1.07 -5.23 -15.48
CA PRO A 138 2.50 -5.01 -15.27
C PRO A 138 3.24 -4.39 -16.47
N THR A 139 2.67 -4.52 -17.66
CA THR A 139 3.29 -4.07 -18.92
C THR A 139 2.78 -2.70 -19.33
N THR A 140 1.46 -2.53 -19.36
CA THR A 140 0.81 -1.30 -19.83
C THR A 140 0.60 -0.27 -18.74
N LEU A 141 0.66 -0.69 -17.47
CA LEU A 141 0.34 0.09 -16.28
C LEU A 141 -1.12 0.59 -16.24
N ALA A 142 -1.97 0.05 -17.10
CA ALA A 142 -3.40 0.30 -17.04
C ALA A 142 -3.98 -0.34 -15.78
N VAL A 143 -5.04 0.25 -15.24
CA VAL A 143 -5.80 -0.37 -14.13
C VAL A 143 -6.51 -1.60 -14.67
N ALA A 144 -6.15 -2.76 -14.14
CA ALA A 144 -6.75 -4.05 -14.49
C ALA A 144 -8.03 -4.31 -13.69
N SER A 145 -8.01 -3.99 -12.40
CA SER A 145 -9.17 -4.11 -11.54
C SER A 145 -9.13 -3.15 -10.36
N VAL A 146 -10.31 -2.83 -9.81
CA VAL A 146 -10.46 -2.22 -8.50
C VAL A 146 -11.41 -3.09 -7.69
N SER A 147 -10.99 -3.48 -6.50
CA SER A 147 -11.75 -4.35 -5.60
C SER A 147 -11.68 -3.84 -4.16
N SER A 148 -12.41 -4.45 -3.26
CA SER A 148 -12.29 -4.21 -1.83
C SER A 148 -12.50 -5.51 -1.06
N ALA A 149 -11.77 -5.70 0.03
CA ALA A 149 -11.92 -6.84 0.92
C ALA A 149 -13.36 -6.95 1.48
N ASN A 150 -14.07 -5.86 1.57
CA ASN A 150 -15.45 -5.79 2.06
C ASN A 150 -16.50 -6.14 0.99
N GLY A 151 -16.10 -6.44 -0.23
CA GLY A 151 -17.01 -6.72 -1.34
C GLY A 151 -17.87 -5.54 -1.80
N ALA A 152 -17.63 -4.36 -1.26
CA ALA A 152 -18.44 -3.17 -1.47
C ALA A 152 -18.03 -2.35 -2.70
N VAL A 153 -16.84 -2.57 -3.20
CA VAL A 153 -16.34 -1.97 -4.43
C VAL A 153 -16.59 -2.96 -5.56
N SER A 154 -17.39 -2.59 -6.50
CA SER A 154 -17.60 -3.35 -7.73
C SER A 154 -16.84 -2.65 -8.84
N GLY A 155 -15.89 -3.35 -9.38
CA GLY A 155 -15.23 -3.14 -10.66
C GLY A 155 -15.04 -1.71 -11.17
N GLN A 156 -14.09 -1.60 -11.97
CA GLN A 156 -13.81 -0.45 -12.79
C GLN A 156 -14.96 -0.19 -13.76
N THR A 157 -15.60 0.96 -13.67
CA THR A 157 -16.71 1.32 -14.56
C THR A 157 -16.54 2.66 -15.24
N GLY A 158 -15.48 3.38 -14.91
CA GLY A 158 -15.27 4.73 -15.44
C GLY A 158 -14.79 4.73 -16.88
N THR A 159 -15.22 5.73 -17.62
CA THR A 159 -14.81 6.00 -19.00
C THR A 159 -14.38 7.44 -19.22
N SER A 160 -14.36 8.24 -18.16
CA SER A 160 -14.11 9.69 -18.29
C SER A 160 -12.64 10.00 -18.60
N TYR A 161 -11.71 9.07 -18.30
CA TYR A 161 -10.29 9.18 -18.61
C TYR A 161 -9.62 7.81 -18.65
N VAL A 162 -8.39 7.78 -19.15
CA VAL A 162 -7.61 6.54 -19.19
C VAL A 162 -7.13 6.20 -17.79
N GLN A 163 -7.58 5.07 -17.27
CA GLN A 163 -7.21 4.59 -15.94
C GLN A 163 -5.87 3.87 -15.99
N HIS A 164 -4.88 4.44 -15.32
CA HIS A 164 -3.51 3.94 -15.37
C HIS A 164 -2.66 4.49 -14.23
N TYR A 165 -1.48 3.95 -14.08
CA TYR A 165 -0.39 4.54 -13.32
C TYR A 165 0.58 5.27 -14.27
N ASP A 166 0.85 6.54 -13.98
CA ASP A 166 1.90 7.30 -14.67
C ASP A 166 3.22 7.21 -13.89
N PRO A 167 4.23 6.50 -14.41
CA PRO A 167 5.48 6.30 -13.70
C PRO A 167 6.37 7.57 -13.66
N VAL A 168 6.10 8.56 -14.51
CA VAL A 168 6.87 9.81 -14.56
C VAL A 168 6.39 10.75 -13.46
N THR A 169 5.09 10.98 -13.40
CA THR A 169 4.47 11.87 -12.39
C THR A 169 4.15 11.15 -11.09
N LYS A 170 4.24 9.80 -11.06
CA LYS A 170 3.88 8.92 -9.95
C LYS A 170 2.42 9.13 -9.51
N LYS A 171 1.53 9.26 -10.47
CA LYS A 171 0.10 9.42 -10.24
C LYS A 171 -0.66 8.17 -10.62
N MET A 172 -1.65 7.82 -9.83
CA MET A 172 -2.63 6.78 -10.13
C MET A 172 -3.95 7.43 -10.51
N TYR A 173 -4.49 7.02 -11.65
CA TYR A 173 -5.80 7.46 -12.15
C TYR A 173 -6.70 6.25 -12.20
N TYR A 174 -7.75 6.23 -11.39
CA TYR A 174 -8.70 5.13 -11.38
C TYR A 174 -10.10 5.59 -10.96
N GLU A 175 -11.08 4.86 -11.43
CA GLU A 175 -12.48 5.02 -11.07
C GLU A 175 -13.03 3.70 -10.56
N PHE A 176 -13.98 3.76 -9.68
CA PHE A 176 -14.69 2.58 -9.22
C PHE A 176 -16.12 2.92 -8.81
N THR A 177 -16.99 1.94 -8.91
CA THR A 177 -18.36 2.03 -8.44
C THR A 177 -18.46 1.34 -7.09
N TRP A 178 -19.19 1.96 -6.19
CA TRP A 178 -19.39 1.45 -4.85
C TRP A 178 -20.85 1.33 -4.51
N GLY A 179 -21.23 0.22 -3.87
CA GLY A 179 -22.60 -0.13 -3.50
C GLY A 179 -23.31 -0.99 -4.52
N ALA A 180 -24.29 -1.76 -4.05
CA ALA A 180 -25.15 -2.61 -4.88
C ALA A 180 -26.54 -2.00 -4.98
N GLY A 181 -27.16 -2.08 -6.16
CA GLY A 181 -28.53 -1.65 -6.41
C GLY A 181 -28.65 -0.27 -7.06
N PRO A 182 -29.83 0.36 -7.06
CA PRO A 182 -30.08 1.63 -7.76
C PRO A 182 -29.30 2.82 -7.21
N THR A 183 -28.54 2.60 -6.14
CA THR A 183 -27.66 3.60 -5.52
C THR A 183 -26.21 3.23 -5.79
N ALA A 184 -25.77 3.32 -7.04
CA ALA A 184 -24.35 3.23 -7.36
C ALA A 184 -23.65 4.55 -7.06
N ARG A 185 -22.41 4.50 -6.58
CA ARG A 185 -21.55 5.67 -6.39
C ARG A 185 -20.34 5.52 -7.28
N LEU A 186 -20.10 6.53 -8.10
CA LEU A 186 -18.90 6.67 -8.93
C LEU A 186 -17.92 7.57 -8.19
N MET A 187 -16.68 7.13 -8.10
CA MET A 187 -15.58 7.92 -7.54
C MET A 187 -14.44 7.95 -8.54
#